data_997541931eaca892edf394f146f11aee
#
_entry.id   997541931eaca892edf394f146f11aee
#
_cell.length_a   1.000
_cell.length_b   1.000
_cell.length_c   1.000
_cell.angle_alpha   90.00
_cell.angle_beta   90.00
_cell.angle_gamma   90.00
#
_symmetry.space_group_name_H-M   'P 1'
#
loop_
_entity.id
_entity.type
_entity.pdbx_description
1 polymer ?
#
loop_
_entity_poly.entity_id
_entity_poly.type
_entity_poly.pdbx_seq_one_letter_code
_entity_poly.pdbx_strand_id
1 'polypeptide(L)'
;MWLETIREISGFGGNPIYIAVMLSFLLTNHFTEFTYLFAAIIFAYAIVMAIRFTFWTKRPDYKTKPKNIWEKFDEGSFPSMHVIRAVMLAVVISFFFSSIIITITTIAAVLLVSWSRIYLNRHYLRDVLISIPIGLGIIYLTIAYMVPIIL
;
A
#
# COMPACT_ATOMS: atom_id res chain seq x y z
N MET A 1 23.09 -9.85 -4.94
CA MET A 1 22.20 -10.97 -4.57
C MET A 1 21.24 -10.58 -3.44
N TRP A 2 21.64 -10.45 -2.16
CA TRP A 2 20.70 -10.12 -1.07
C TRP A 2 19.92 -8.80 -1.23
N LEU A 3 20.58 -7.73 -1.68
CA LEU A 3 19.89 -6.43 -1.88
C LEU A 3 18.87 -6.49 -3.02
N GLU A 4 19.09 -7.28 -4.03
CA GLU A 4 18.15 -7.48 -5.13
C GLU A 4 16.91 -8.23 -4.64
N THR A 5 17.10 -9.32 -3.91
CA THR A 5 15.99 -10.06 -3.29
C THR A 5 15.12 -9.17 -2.40
N ILE A 6 15.74 -8.30 -1.59
CA ILE A 6 14.99 -7.37 -0.74
C ILE A 6 14.23 -6.32 -1.56
N ARG A 7 14.79 -5.86 -2.69
CA ARG A 7 14.08 -4.97 -3.62
C ARG A 7 12.89 -5.67 -4.27
N GLU A 8 13.02 -6.93 -4.63
CA GLU A 8 11.91 -7.76 -5.14
C GLU A 8 10.80 -7.91 -4.11
N ILE A 9 11.14 -8.26 -2.85
CA ILE A 9 10.18 -8.31 -1.74
C ILE A 9 9.47 -6.96 -1.58
N SER A 10 10.21 -5.87 -1.64
CA SER A 10 9.62 -4.53 -1.60
C SER A 10 8.64 -4.28 -2.75
N GLY A 11 8.87 -4.92 -3.90
CA GLY A 11 8.02 -4.83 -5.09
C GLY A 11 6.58 -5.31 -4.86
N PHE A 12 6.34 -6.25 -3.91
CA PHE A 12 4.98 -6.70 -3.57
C PHE A 12 4.08 -5.57 -3.03
N GLY A 13 4.64 -4.53 -2.45
CA GLY A 13 3.92 -3.29 -2.11
C GLY A 13 3.96 -2.22 -3.21
N GLY A 14 4.55 -2.52 -4.36
CA GLY A 14 4.71 -1.60 -5.49
C GLY A 14 3.43 -1.41 -6.31
N ASN A 15 3.40 -0.36 -7.13
CA ASN A 15 2.31 -0.12 -8.07
C ASN A 15 2.09 -1.28 -9.07
N PRO A 16 3.15 -1.89 -9.66
CA PRO A 16 2.93 -2.94 -10.66
C PRO A 16 2.14 -4.14 -10.11
N ILE A 17 2.48 -4.62 -8.92
CA ILE A 17 1.79 -5.75 -8.30
C ILE A 17 0.36 -5.37 -7.91
N TYR A 18 0.17 -4.18 -7.33
CA TYR A 18 -1.18 -3.71 -6.98
C TYR A 18 -2.08 -3.64 -8.22
N ILE A 19 -1.60 -3.06 -9.31
CA ILE A 19 -2.33 -2.93 -10.57
C ILE A 19 -2.59 -4.32 -11.19
N ALA A 20 -1.60 -5.21 -11.18
CA ALA A 20 -1.75 -6.56 -11.72
C ALA A 20 -2.84 -7.35 -10.98
N VAL A 21 -2.86 -7.32 -9.65
CA VAL A 21 -3.91 -7.97 -8.84
C VAL A 21 -5.27 -7.32 -9.08
N MET A 22 -5.34 -6.00 -9.10
CA MET A 22 -6.59 -5.29 -9.39
C MET A 22 -7.15 -5.66 -10.77
N LEU A 23 -6.31 -5.67 -11.82
CA LEU A 23 -6.71 -6.06 -13.17
C LEU A 23 -7.07 -7.55 -13.26
N SER A 24 -6.45 -8.43 -12.48
CA SER A 24 -6.84 -9.85 -12.46
C SER A 24 -8.28 -10.03 -12.02
N PHE A 25 -8.74 -9.29 -11.02
CA PHE A 25 -10.16 -9.29 -10.60
C PHE A 25 -11.08 -8.78 -11.72
N LEU A 26 -10.68 -7.73 -12.43
CA LEU A 26 -11.45 -7.23 -13.59
C LEU A 26 -11.56 -8.29 -14.70
N LEU A 27 -10.45 -8.92 -15.08
CA LEU A 27 -10.40 -9.92 -16.14
C LEU A 27 -11.14 -11.22 -15.80
N THR A 28 -11.29 -11.52 -14.51
CA THR A 28 -12.03 -12.70 -14.02
C THR A 28 -13.49 -12.37 -13.64
N ASN A 29 -13.98 -11.17 -14.02
CA ASN A 29 -15.35 -10.69 -13.76
C ASN A 29 -15.69 -10.51 -12.25
N HIS A 30 -14.68 -10.36 -11.38
CA HIS A 30 -14.85 -10.03 -9.97
C HIS A 30 -14.88 -8.50 -9.79
N PHE A 31 -15.94 -7.88 -10.29
CA PHE A 31 -16.06 -6.41 -10.34
C PHE A 31 -16.11 -5.75 -8.96
N THR A 32 -16.61 -6.45 -7.95
CA THR A 32 -16.68 -5.94 -6.58
C THR A 32 -15.28 -5.71 -6.01
N GLU A 33 -14.42 -6.73 -6.07
CA GLU A 33 -13.03 -6.65 -5.58
C GLU A 33 -12.20 -5.65 -6.39
N PHE A 34 -12.41 -5.63 -7.71
CA PHE A 34 -11.80 -4.61 -8.57
C PHE A 34 -12.20 -3.20 -8.11
N THR A 35 -13.50 -2.95 -7.87
CA THR A 35 -14.00 -1.63 -7.47
C THR A 35 -13.46 -1.23 -6.10
N TYR A 36 -13.37 -2.16 -5.14
CA TYR A 36 -12.78 -1.89 -3.84
C TYR A 36 -11.31 -1.47 -3.96
N LEU A 37 -10.50 -2.21 -4.73
CA LEU A 37 -9.09 -1.86 -4.93
C LEU A 37 -8.92 -0.56 -5.70
N PHE A 38 -9.74 -0.32 -6.73
CA PHE A 38 -9.69 0.90 -7.54
C PHE A 38 -10.04 2.14 -6.71
N ALA A 39 -11.12 2.10 -5.95
CA ALA A 39 -11.50 3.22 -5.09
C ALA A 39 -10.49 3.42 -3.95
N ALA A 40 -10.04 2.33 -3.30
CA ALA A 40 -9.07 2.38 -2.21
C ALA A 40 -7.75 3.02 -2.64
N ILE A 41 -7.25 2.73 -3.85
CA ILE A 41 -5.99 3.34 -4.29
C ILE A 41 -6.13 4.84 -4.54
N ILE A 42 -7.27 5.31 -5.05
CA ILE A 42 -7.55 6.74 -5.22
C ILE A 42 -7.57 7.43 -3.87
N PHE A 43 -8.31 6.89 -2.89
CA PHE A 43 -8.34 7.43 -1.53
C PHE A 43 -6.96 7.40 -0.86
N ALA A 44 -6.20 6.32 -1.05
CA ALA A 44 -4.84 6.23 -0.51
C ALA A 44 -3.94 7.34 -1.04
N TYR A 45 -3.95 7.59 -2.36
CA TYR A 45 -3.16 8.67 -2.94
C TYR A 45 -3.62 10.04 -2.43
N ALA A 46 -4.94 10.29 -2.36
CA ALA A 46 -5.48 11.55 -1.87
C ALA A 46 -5.06 11.81 -0.39
N ILE A 47 -5.25 10.83 0.49
CA ILE A 47 -4.89 10.92 1.91
C ILE A 47 -3.38 11.09 2.09
N VAL A 48 -2.56 10.27 1.43
CA VAL A 48 -1.09 10.33 1.55
C VAL A 48 -0.57 11.63 0.97
N MET A 49 -1.15 12.13 -0.12
CA MET A 49 -0.81 13.44 -0.68
C MET A 49 -1.10 14.55 0.33
N ALA A 50 -2.29 14.58 0.91
CA ALA A 50 -2.67 15.55 1.93
C ALA A 50 -1.71 15.53 3.13
N ILE A 51 -1.39 14.33 3.65
CA ILE A 51 -0.44 14.17 4.76
C ILE A 51 0.96 14.68 4.38
N ARG A 52 1.48 14.30 3.21
CA ARG A 52 2.82 14.68 2.78
C ARG A 52 2.97 16.17 2.49
N PHE A 53 1.91 16.83 2.03
CA PHE A 53 1.94 18.29 1.85
C PHE A 53 1.88 19.06 3.18
N THR A 54 1.15 18.51 4.16
CA THR A 54 1.00 19.16 5.48
C THR A 54 2.17 18.82 6.42
N PHE A 55 2.60 17.56 6.45
CA PHE A 55 3.60 17.02 7.37
C PHE A 55 4.75 16.32 6.61
N TRP A 56 5.45 17.07 5.77
CA TRP A 56 6.53 16.47 4.99
C TRP A 56 7.70 16.03 5.89
N THR A 57 8.10 14.77 5.76
CA THR A 57 9.22 14.17 6.48
C THR A 57 10.25 13.61 5.51
N LYS A 58 11.54 13.84 5.80
CA LYS A 58 12.66 13.32 5.01
C LYS A 58 12.75 11.81 5.17
N ARG A 59 13.16 11.11 4.10
CA ARG A 59 13.55 9.69 4.16
C ARG A 59 14.90 9.52 4.87
N PRO A 60 15.20 8.32 5.42
CA PRO A 60 16.54 8.03 5.95
C PRO A 60 17.65 8.18 4.92
N ASP A 61 17.40 7.80 3.65
CA ASP A 61 18.34 7.87 2.52
C ASP A 61 18.31 9.20 1.73
N TYR A 62 17.70 10.24 2.30
CA TYR A 62 17.54 11.54 1.66
C TYR A 62 18.89 12.18 1.30
N LYS A 63 19.10 12.44 0.00
CA LYS A 63 20.37 13.00 -0.52
C LYS A 63 20.24 14.44 -1.04
N THR A 64 19.13 14.76 -1.68
CA THR A 64 18.96 16.05 -2.37
C THR A 64 17.58 16.66 -2.08
N LYS A 65 17.50 18.00 -2.05
CA LYS A 65 16.20 18.68 -1.88
C LYS A 65 15.32 18.45 -3.13
N PRO A 66 14.02 18.14 -2.94
CA PRO A 66 13.10 18.00 -4.06
C PRO A 66 13.02 19.31 -4.86
N LYS A 67 13.06 19.20 -6.18
CA LYS A 67 13.06 20.35 -7.10
C LYS A 67 11.64 20.78 -7.48
N ASN A 68 10.68 19.86 -7.39
CA ASN A 68 9.30 20.09 -7.76
C ASN A 68 8.32 19.38 -6.80
N ILE A 69 7.01 19.64 -6.98
CA ILE A 69 5.94 19.09 -6.14
C ILE A 69 5.89 17.56 -6.21
N TRP A 70 6.14 16.98 -7.38
CA TRP A 70 6.10 15.54 -7.59
C TRP A 70 7.27 14.83 -6.90
N GLU A 71 8.47 15.38 -7.00
CA GLU A 71 9.62 14.91 -6.24
C GLU A 71 9.39 15.04 -4.73
N LYS A 72 8.81 16.17 -4.27
CA LYS A 72 8.45 16.35 -2.87
C LYS A 72 7.46 15.29 -2.39
N PHE A 73 6.48 14.93 -3.21
CA PHE A 73 5.55 13.85 -2.91
C PHE A 73 6.27 12.50 -2.88
N ASP A 74 7.07 12.17 -3.89
CA ASP A 74 7.74 10.89 -4.01
C ASP A 74 8.81 10.67 -2.94
N GLU A 75 9.57 11.70 -2.59
CA GLU A 75 10.62 11.66 -1.56
C GLU A 75 10.11 11.78 -0.12
N GLY A 76 8.84 12.03 0.10
CA GLY A 76 8.24 12.03 1.42
C GLY A 76 8.32 10.64 2.06
N SER A 77 8.82 10.58 3.33
CA SER A 77 8.93 9.32 4.06
C SER A 77 7.59 8.85 4.61
N PHE A 78 6.80 9.74 5.19
CA PHE A 78 5.58 9.40 5.90
C PHE A 78 4.32 9.74 5.08
N PRO A 79 3.32 8.87 5.09
CA PRO A 79 3.35 7.45 5.40
C PRO A 79 3.90 6.61 4.22
N SER A 80 4.15 5.31 4.45
CA SER A 80 4.67 4.39 3.44
C SER A 80 3.57 3.87 2.52
N MET A 81 3.52 4.35 1.28
CA MET A 81 2.57 3.88 0.26
C MET A 81 2.72 2.38 -0.07
N HIS A 82 3.93 1.82 0.03
CA HIS A 82 4.13 0.38 -0.19
C HIS A 82 3.41 -0.46 0.86
N VAL A 83 3.50 -0.05 2.13
CA VAL A 83 2.82 -0.75 3.23
C VAL A 83 1.31 -0.58 3.13
N ILE A 84 0.81 0.63 2.84
CA ILE A 84 -0.63 0.89 2.65
C ILE A 84 -1.20 -0.03 1.56
N ARG A 85 -0.55 -0.10 0.39
CA ARG A 85 -0.98 -0.98 -0.71
C ARG A 85 -0.94 -2.45 -0.34
N ALA A 86 0.13 -2.91 0.32
CA ALA A 86 0.23 -4.29 0.76
C ALA A 86 -0.89 -4.66 1.74
N VAL A 87 -1.25 -3.76 2.67
CA VAL A 87 -2.38 -3.95 3.61
C VAL A 87 -3.71 -4.03 2.88
N MET A 88 -3.98 -3.10 1.94
CA MET A 88 -5.23 -3.10 1.18
C MET A 88 -5.39 -4.39 0.36
N LEU A 89 -4.31 -4.84 -0.31
CA LEU A 89 -4.31 -6.11 -1.03
C LEU A 89 -4.54 -7.30 -0.09
N ALA A 90 -3.85 -7.33 1.05
CA ALA A 90 -3.99 -8.41 2.03
C ALA A 90 -5.43 -8.56 2.51
N VAL A 91 -6.11 -7.45 2.80
CA VAL A 91 -7.52 -7.46 3.23
C VAL A 91 -8.41 -8.01 2.12
N VAL A 92 -8.36 -7.45 0.91
CA VAL A 92 -9.25 -7.88 -0.18
C VAL A 92 -9.01 -9.34 -0.57
N ILE A 93 -7.75 -9.77 -0.69
CA ILE A 93 -7.41 -11.16 -1.02
C ILE A 93 -7.88 -12.12 0.08
N SER A 94 -7.68 -11.77 1.36
CA SER A 94 -8.12 -12.60 2.49
C SER A 94 -9.63 -12.77 2.53
N PHE A 95 -10.38 -11.71 2.29
CA PHE A 95 -11.86 -11.78 2.22
C PHE A 95 -12.31 -12.57 0.99
N PHE A 96 -11.73 -12.36 -0.17
CA PHE A 96 -12.09 -13.04 -1.40
C PHE A 96 -11.94 -14.56 -1.29
N PHE A 97 -10.81 -15.03 -0.79
CA PHE A 97 -10.55 -16.46 -0.67
C PHE A 97 -11.15 -17.10 0.60
N SER A 98 -11.49 -16.30 1.61
CA SER A 98 -12.04 -16.77 2.90
C SER A 98 -11.25 -17.93 3.52
N SER A 99 -9.92 -17.94 3.35
CA SER A 99 -9.01 -19.00 3.77
C SER A 99 -8.02 -18.49 4.82
N ILE A 100 -7.95 -19.19 5.96
CA ILE A 100 -6.99 -18.85 7.03
C ILE A 100 -5.54 -18.93 6.55
N ILE A 101 -5.22 -19.88 5.68
CA ILE A 101 -3.86 -20.03 5.13
C ILE A 101 -3.50 -18.80 4.29
N ILE A 102 -4.42 -18.37 3.43
CA ILE A 102 -4.22 -17.17 2.59
C ILE A 102 -4.11 -15.92 3.47
N THR A 103 -4.94 -15.80 4.50
CA THR A 103 -4.88 -14.69 5.46
C THR A 103 -3.51 -14.63 6.15
N ILE A 104 -3.00 -15.75 6.65
CA ILE A 104 -1.67 -15.80 7.27
C ILE A 104 -0.58 -15.44 6.25
N THR A 105 -0.69 -15.95 5.02
CA THR A 105 0.29 -15.66 3.96
C THR A 105 0.30 -14.18 3.57
N THR A 106 -0.87 -13.54 3.44
CA THR A 106 -0.96 -12.12 3.11
C THR A 106 -0.47 -11.23 4.25
N ILE A 107 -0.74 -11.59 5.52
CA ILE A 107 -0.16 -10.91 6.69
C ILE A 107 1.37 -11.02 6.67
N ALA A 108 1.91 -12.22 6.42
CA ALA A 108 3.36 -12.41 6.30
C ALA A 108 3.95 -11.55 5.18
N ALA A 109 3.27 -11.44 4.03
CA ALA A 109 3.68 -10.56 2.94
C ALA A 109 3.71 -9.07 3.36
N VAL A 110 2.70 -8.59 4.11
CA VAL A 110 2.69 -7.22 4.67
C VAL A 110 3.88 -7.00 5.59
N LEU A 111 4.20 -7.96 6.46
CA LEU A 111 5.35 -7.85 7.37
C LEU A 111 6.68 -7.84 6.61
N LEU A 112 6.83 -8.68 5.58
CA LEU A 112 8.02 -8.72 4.73
C LEU A 112 8.20 -7.42 3.94
N VAL A 113 7.14 -6.88 3.34
CA VAL A 113 7.18 -5.57 2.68
C VAL A 113 7.57 -4.49 3.70
N SER A 114 6.95 -4.48 4.87
CA SER A 114 7.24 -3.52 5.94
C SER A 114 8.71 -3.54 6.35
N TRP A 115 9.23 -4.73 6.62
CA TRP A 115 10.64 -4.93 6.94
C TRP A 115 11.56 -4.46 5.80
N SER A 116 11.24 -4.81 4.55
CA SER A 116 12.06 -4.41 3.40
C SER A 116 12.18 -2.89 3.26
N ARG A 117 11.12 -2.13 3.59
CA ARG A 117 11.14 -0.65 3.52
C ARG A 117 12.09 -0.04 4.55
N ILE A 118 12.16 -0.64 5.74
CA ILE A 118 13.10 -0.22 6.81
C ILE A 118 14.53 -0.61 6.41
N TYR A 119 14.73 -1.85 6.00
CA TYR A 119 16.05 -2.37 5.61
C TYR A 119 16.68 -1.59 4.45
N LEU A 120 15.88 -1.20 3.47
CA LEU A 120 16.32 -0.37 2.34
C LEU A 120 16.51 1.12 2.68
N ASN A 121 16.40 1.50 3.96
CA ASN A 121 16.48 2.88 4.43
C ASN A 121 15.51 3.85 3.73
N ARG A 122 14.36 3.34 3.24
CA ARG A 122 13.35 4.16 2.56
C ARG A 122 12.36 4.79 3.53
N HIS A 123 12.13 4.14 4.69
CA HIS A 123 11.17 4.58 5.72
C HIS A 123 11.70 4.32 7.11
N TYR A 124 11.29 5.15 8.07
CA TYR A 124 11.49 4.90 9.48
C TYR A 124 10.47 3.87 9.99
N LEU A 125 10.81 3.18 11.08
CA LEU A 125 9.89 2.22 11.71
C LEU A 125 8.50 2.82 12.00
N ARG A 126 8.45 4.06 12.51
CA ARG A 126 7.19 4.78 12.78
C ARG A 126 6.34 4.96 11.52
N ASP A 127 6.96 5.25 10.37
CA ASP A 127 6.27 5.49 9.11
C ASP A 127 5.55 4.22 8.64
N VAL A 128 6.20 3.08 8.84
CA VAL A 128 5.69 1.75 8.51
C VAL A 128 4.56 1.35 9.47
N LEU A 129 4.78 1.47 10.79
CA LEU A 129 3.80 1.09 11.80
C LEU A 129 2.49 1.87 11.66
N ILE A 130 2.56 3.18 11.40
CA ILE A 130 1.36 4.01 11.22
C ILE A 130 0.70 3.77 9.85
N SER A 131 1.46 3.32 8.84
CA SER A 131 0.88 2.99 7.54
C SER A 131 -0.07 1.79 7.57
N ILE A 132 0.10 0.86 8.51
CA ILE A 132 -0.79 -0.29 8.66
C ILE A 132 -2.21 0.14 9.03
N PRO A 133 -2.45 0.86 10.14
CA PRO A 133 -3.79 1.33 10.47
C PRO A 133 -4.37 2.30 9.43
N ILE A 134 -3.55 3.11 8.76
CA ILE A 134 -4.02 3.95 7.65
C ILE A 134 -4.56 3.07 6.52
N GLY A 135 -3.81 2.05 6.09
CA GLY A 135 -4.24 1.12 5.04
C GLY A 135 -5.51 0.36 5.42
N LEU A 136 -5.61 -0.12 6.66
CA LEU A 136 -6.82 -0.77 7.20
C LEU A 136 -8.02 0.19 7.21
N GLY A 137 -7.82 1.42 7.66
CA GLY A 137 -8.88 2.45 7.67
C GLY A 137 -9.38 2.78 6.26
N ILE A 138 -8.46 2.97 5.31
CA ILE A 138 -8.83 3.26 3.92
C ILE A 138 -9.67 2.13 3.32
N ILE A 139 -9.21 0.88 3.41
CA ILE A 139 -9.93 -0.23 2.81
C ILE A 139 -11.26 -0.51 3.51
N TYR A 140 -11.30 -0.39 4.85
CA TYR A 140 -12.54 -0.52 5.61
C TYR A 140 -13.59 0.52 5.20
N LEU A 141 -13.20 1.79 5.14
CA LEU A 141 -14.09 2.88 4.71
C LEU A 141 -14.53 2.67 3.25
N THR A 142 -13.62 2.26 2.38
CA THR A 142 -13.96 1.98 0.97
C THR A 142 -15.02 0.90 0.88
N ILE A 143 -14.85 -0.23 1.59
CA ILE A 143 -15.84 -1.32 1.60
C ILE A 143 -17.15 -0.84 2.20
N ALA A 144 -17.13 -0.17 3.35
CA ALA A 144 -18.32 0.29 4.03
C ALA A 144 -19.18 1.28 3.20
N TYR A 145 -18.52 2.15 2.41
CA TYR A 145 -19.24 3.10 1.56
C TYR A 145 -19.62 2.55 0.19
N MET A 146 -18.89 1.56 -0.33
CA MET A 146 -19.18 0.98 -1.64
C MET A 146 -20.24 -0.13 -1.59
N VAL A 147 -20.35 -0.88 -0.50
CA VAL A 147 -21.37 -1.94 -0.36
C VAL A 147 -22.79 -1.42 -0.62
N PRO A 148 -23.26 -0.27 -0.09
CA PRO A 148 -24.60 0.24 -0.35
C PRO A 148 -24.83 0.72 -1.79
N ILE A 149 -23.77 0.90 -2.58
CA ILE A 149 -23.86 1.40 -3.96
C ILE A 149 -23.89 0.25 -4.96
N ILE A 150 -23.31 -0.91 -4.58
CA ILE A 150 -23.17 -2.09 -5.44
C ILE A 150 -24.35 -3.06 -5.25
N LEU A 151 -25.04 -3.03 -4.09
CA LEU A 151 -26.24 -3.79 -3.78
C LEU A 151 -27.50 -3.03 -4.18
#